data_211b1da659d9f4a5a43b4bf500424f0f
#
_entry.id   211b1da659d9f4a5a43b4bf500424f0f
#
_cell.length_a   1.000
_cell.length_b   1.000
_cell.length_c   1.000
_cell.angle_alpha   90.00
_cell.angle_beta   90.00
_cell.angle_gamma   90.00
#
_symmetry.space_group_name_H-M   'P 1'
#
loop_
_entity.id
_entity.type
_entity.pdbx_description
1 polymer ?
#
loop_
_entity_poly.entity_id
_entity_poly.type
_entity_poly.pdbx_seq_one_letter_code
_entity_poly.pdbx_strand_id
1 'polypeptide(L)'
;MNPTISIIVPCYNQAEYLDECLQSVQDQTFKDWECIIVNDGSPDHTEAVSKKWIEKDNRFTYLHKENGGLSSARNAGIEIAKGKWILPLDSDDKIGNQYLELASQKFNDGYTVIYCKAEFFDKVNHPWKLPTYQYQHLLVENLIFCSAFFKKEDWKIVNGYDIHLIYGKEDWDFWLSILDGNNKVLCMDYVGFFYRRKEESMDISINKDKNKINFSLNYIYKKHLKKYLPKDKNAIENFQQQENLKNNLDFYNEKVNKNFITQVLFKLITKLS
;
A
#
# COMPACT_ATOMS: atom_id res chain seq x y z
N MET A 1 -5.52 -26.94 7.64
CA MET A 1 -4.41 -26.05 8.05
C MET A 1 -4.73 -24.67 7.53
N ASN A 2 -4.29 -23.62 8.22
CA ASN A 2 -4.44 -22.26 7.68
C ASN A 2 -3.42 -22.06 6.55
N PRO A 3 -3.76 -21.33 5.50
CA PRO A 3 -2.81 -21.02 4.42
C PRO A 3 -1.67 -20.13 4.93
N THR A 4 -0.53 -20.19 4.27
CA THR A 4 0.62 -19.34 4.60
C THR A 4 0.37 -17.89 4.19
N ILE A 5 -0.29 -17.66 3.05
CA ILE A 5 -0.52 -16.34 2.45
C ILE A 5 -2.02 -16.10 2.26
N SER A 6 -2.49 -14.92 2.64
CA SER A 6 -3.82 -14.42 2.26
C SER A 6 -3.65 -13.25 1.29
N ILE A 7 -4.20 -13.39 0.09
CA ILE A 7 -4.23 -12.35 -0.92
C ILE A 7 -5.57 -11.61 -0.77
N ILE A 8 -5.54 -10.28 -0.65
CA ILE A 8 -6.71 -9.44 -0.43
C ILE A 8 -6.95 -8.62 -1.68
N VAL A 9 -8.07 -8.86 -2.35
CA VAL A 9 -8.43 -8.19 -3.60
C VAL A 9 -9.65 -7.30 -3.36
N PRO A 10 -9.44 -6.00 -2.99
CA PRO A 10 -10.53 -5.03 -2.91
C PRO A 10 -11.03 -4.70 -4.31
N CYS A 11 -12.35 -4.64 -4.49
CA CYS A 11 -12.97 -4.34 -5.78
C CYS A 11 -14.14 -3.38 -5.60
N TYR A 12 -14.11 -2.27 -6.33
CA TYR A 12 -15.22 -1.34 -6.47
C TYR A 12 -15.31 -0.85 -7.91
N ASN A 13 -16.41 -1.23 -8.60
CA ASN A 13 -16.69 -0.84 -9.99
C ASN A 13 -15.55 -1.16 -10.96
N GLN A 14 -14.98 -2.38 -10.85
CA GLN A 14 -13.85 -2.86 -11.67
C GLN A 14 -14.01 -4.31 -12.11
N ALA A 15 -15.24 -4.78 -12.30
CA ALA A 15 -15.54 -6.16 -12.73
C ALA A 15 -14.82 -6.55 -14.04
N GLU A 16 -14.58 -5.58 -14.92
CA GLU A 16 -13.93 -5.80 -16.22
C GLU A 16 -12.46 -6.26 -16.11
N TYR A 17 -11.77 -5.89 -15.02
CA TYR A 17 -10.36 -6.26 -14.79
C TYR A 17 -10.20 -7.45 -13.86
N LEU A 18 -11.24 -7.78 -13.09
CA LEU A 18 -11.17 -8.72 -12.00
C LEU A 18 -10.77 -10.13 -12.47
N ASP A 19 -11.23 -10.57 -13.63
CA ASP A 19 -10.87 -11.89 -14.18
C ASP A 19 -9.36 -12.01 -14.43
N GLU A 20 -8.71 -10.99 -14.99
CA GLU A 20 -7.26 -11.01 -15.23
C GLU A 20 -6.46 -10.97 -13.94
N CYS A 21 -6.91 -10.18 -12.97
CA CYS A 21 -6.34 -10.13 -11.62
C CYS A 21 -6.37 -11.51 -10.96
N LEU A 22 -7.56 -12.13 -10.85
CA LEU A 22 -7.74 -13.42 -10.18
C LEU A 22 -7.08 -14.57 -10.92
N GLN A 23 -6.99 -14.52 -12.26
CA GLN A 23 -6.22 -15.49 -13.03
C GLN A 23 -4.75 -15.45 -12.65
N SER A 24 -4.16 -14.25 -12.45
CA SER A 24 -2.77 -14.10 -12.03
C SER A 24 -2.50 -14.69 -10.63
N VAL A 25 -3.52 -14.70 -9.76
CA VAL A 25 -3.47 -15.37 -8.45
C VAL A 25 -3.55 -16.89 -8.60
N GLN A 26 -4.46 -17.39 -9.43
CA GLN A 26 -4.61 -18.83 -9.67
C GLN A 26 -3.35 -19.45 -10.28
N ASP A 27 -2.67 -18.71 -11.14
CA ASP A 27 -1.46 -19.13 -11.86
C ASP A 27 -0.19 -19.18 -11.00
N GLN A 28 -0.27 -18.77 -9.73
CA GLN A 28 0.89 -18.82 -8.84
C GLN A 28 1.45 -20.24 -8.68
N THR A 29 2.77 -20.37 -8.74
CA THR A 29 3.47 -21.66 -8.55
C THR A 29 3.39 -22.15 -7.11
N PHE A 30 3.49 -21.26 -6.12
CA PHE A 30 3.20 -21.55 -4.72
C PHE A 30 1.71 -21.78 -4.51
N LYS A 31 1.31 -22.85 -3.81
CA LYS A 31 -0.11 -23.29 -3.73
C LYS A 31 -0.77 -23.09 -2.36
N ASP A 32 0.00 -22.78 -1.32
CA ASP A 32 -0.51 -22.62 0.05
C ASP A 32 -0.95 -21.16 0.31
N TRP A 33 -2.03 -20.77 -0.38
CA TRP A 33 -2.65 -19.45 -0.29
C TRP A 33 -4.18 -19.53 -0.28
N GLU A 34 -4.80 -18.48 0.23
CA GLU A 34 -6.19 -18.12 0.01
C GLU A 34 -6.28 -16.73 -0.65
N CYS A 35 -7.37 -16.47 -1.35
CA CYS A 35 -7.66 -15.17 -1.95
C CYS A 35 -9.05 -14.69 -1.50
N ILE A 36 -9.12 -13.51 -0.91
CA ILE A 36 -10.35 -12.91 -0.42
C ILE A 36 -10.71 -11.74 -1.33
N ILE A 37 -11.75 -11.92 -2.13
CA ILE A 37 -12.31 -10.91 -3.02
C ILE A 37 -13.28 -10.07 -2.19
N VAL A 38 -12.96 -8.80 -1.99
CA VAL A 38 -13.80 -7.89 -1.20
C VAL A 38 -14.56 -6.94 -2.13
N ASN A 39 -15.84 -7.21 -2.32
CA ASN A 39 -16.73 -6.32 -3.03
C ASN A 39 -17.16 -5.17 -2.11
N ASP A 40 -16.63 -3.98 -2.34
CA ASP A 40 -16.90 -2.78 -1.55
C ASP A 40 -18.17 -2.04 -2.04
N GLY A 41 -19.27 -2.78 -2.21
CA GLY A 41 -20.54 -2.22 -2.66
C GLY A 41 -20.54 -1.81 -4.13
N SER A 42 -19.88 -2.58 -5.00
CA SER A 42 -19.80 -2.29 -6.43
C SER A 42 -21.17 -2.28 -7.09
N PRO A 43 -21.45 -1.28 -7.94
CA PRO A 43 -22.69 -1.20 -8.70
C PRO A 43 -22.69 -2.05 -9.98
N ASP A 44 -21.53 -2.59 -10.37
CA ASP A 44 -21.29 -3.38 -11.59
C ASP A 44 -21.43 -4.90 -11.37
N HIS A 45 -20.90 -5.70 -12.27
CA HIS A 45 -20.99 -7.16 -12.22
C HIS A 45 -19.92 -7.84 -11.32
N THR A 46 -19.25 -7.12 -10.43
CA THR A 46 -18.19 -7.64 -9.53
C THR A 46 -18.66 -8.90 -8.78
N GLU A 47 -19.89 -8.91 -8.25
CA GLU A 47 -20.43 -10.09 -7.56
C GLU A 47 -20.52 -11.31 -8.46
N ALA A 48 -21.04 -11.14 -9.68
CA ALA A 48 -21.21 -12.23 -10.63
C ALA A 48 -19.86 -12.84 -11.06
N VAL A 49 -18.84 -11.99 -11.29
CA VAL A 49 -17.47 -12.44 -11.59
C VAL A 49 -16.89 -13.19 -10.40
N SER A 50 -16.99 -12.63 -9.19
CA SER A 50 -16.46 -13.26 -7.97
C SER A 50 -17.06 -14.62 -7.71
N LYS A 51 -18.39 -14.80 -7.89
CA LYS A 51 -19.07 -16.09 -7.70
C LYS A 51 -18.54 -17.18 -8.65
N LYS A 52 -18.23 -16.87 -9.89
CA LYS A 52 -17.60 -17.83 -10.80
C LYS A 52 -16.24 -18.31 -10.29
N TRP A 53 -15.45 -17.43 -9.68
CA TRP A 53 -14.15 -17.81 -9.15
C TRP A 53 -14.22 -18.68 -7.91
N ILE A 54 -15.14 -18.41 -6.97
CA ILE A 54 -15.34 -19.27 -5.79
C ILE A 54 -15.90 -20.64 -6.16
N GLU A 55 -16.67 -20.75 -7.24
CA GLU A 55 -17.13 -22.05 -7.76
C GLU A 55 -15.99 -22.83 -8.45
N LYS A 56 -15.04 -22.12 -9.09
CA LYS A 56 -13.93 -22.71 -9.82
C LYS A 56 -12.82 -23.23 -8.91
N ASP A 57 -12.54 -22.54 -7.78
CA ASP A 57 -11.43 -22.88 -6.89
C ASP A 57 -11.79 -22.46 -5.46
N ASN A 58 -11.81 -23.43 -4.54
CA ASN A 58 -12.20 -23.25 -3.14
C ASN A 58 -11.23 -22.39 -2.29
N ARG A 59 -10.09 -22.02 -2.84
CA ARG A 59 -9.16 -21.08 -2.21
C ARG A 59 -9.61 -19.62 -2.35
N PHE A 60 -10.55 -19.33 -3.26
CA PHE A 60 -11.17 -18.02 -3.35
C PHE A 60 -12.36 -17.93 -2.39
N THR A 61 -12.49 -16.78 -1.75
CA THR A 61 -13.59 -16.42 -0.85
C THR A 61 -14.14 -15.06 -1.27
N TYR A 62 -15.44 -14.90 -1.23
CA TYR A 62 -16.12 -13.64 -1.54
C TYR A 62 -16.65 -13.00 -0.26
N LEU A 63 -16.36 -11.71 -0.08
CA LEU A 63 -16.89 -10.88 0.98
C LEU A 63 -17.57 -9.66 0.36
N HIS A 64 -18.84 -9.46 0.65
CA HIS A 64 -19.57 -8.23 0.30
C HIS A 64 -19.67 -7.32 1.51
N LYS A 65 -19.52 -6.01 1.31
CA LYS A 65 -19.78 -4.98 2.31
C LYS A 65 -20.33 -3.72 1.64
N GLU A 66 -20.97 -2.85 2.43
CA GLU A 66 -21.29 -1.51 1.98
C GLU A 66 -20.02 -0.72 1.63
N ASN A 67 -20.12 0.16 0.62
CA ASN A 67 -18.96 0.96 0.19
C ASN A 67 -18.40 1.79 1.36
N GLY A 68 -17.14 1.59 1.65
CA GLY A 68 -16.39 2.30 2.68
C GLY A 68 -15.01 2.76 2.21
N GLY A 69 -14.71 2.56 0.94
CA GLY A 69 -13.44 2.93 0.31
C GLY A 69 -12.34 1.88 0.49
N LEU A 70 -11.24 2.10 -0.22
CA LEU A 70 -10.15 1.15 -0.42
C LEU A 70 -9.53 0.64 0.89
N SER A 71 -9.21 1.54 1.84
CA SER A 71 -8.69 1.16 3.17
C SER A 71 -9.67 0.27 3.93
N SER A 72 -10.96 0.61 3.91
CA SER A 72 -12.03 -0.15 4.58
C SER A 72 -12.18 -1.54 3.95
N ALA A 73 -12.11 -1.64 2.63
CA ALA A 73 -12.19 -2.91 1.91
C ALA A 73 -10.98 -3.81 2.23
N ARG A 74 -9.75 -3.26 2.18
CA ARG A 74 -8.55 -4.02 2.58
C ARG A 74 -8.64 -4.49 4.02
N ASN A 75 -9.05 -3.63 4.96
CA ASN A 75 -9.21 -4.01 6.37
C ASN A 75 -10.22 -5.14 6.55
N ALA A 76 -11.37 -5.07 5.88
CA ALA A 76 -12.40 -6.10 5.98
C ALA A 76 -11.89 -7.48 5.49
N GLY A 77 -11.14 -7.50 4.40
CA GLY A 77 -10.54 -8.73 3.89
C GLY A 77 -9.45 -9.28 4.81
N ILE A 78 -8.58 -8.41 5.34
CA ILE A 78 -7.50 -8.81 6.25
C ILE A 78 -8.06 -9.34 7.58
N GLU A 79 -9.16 -8.78 8.07
CA GLU A 79 -9.79 -9.24 9.32
C GLU A 79 -10.14 -10.73 9.26
N ILE A 80 -10.76 -11.19 8.18
CA ILE A 80 -11.16 -12.59 7.99
C ILE A 80 -10.04 -13.50 7.45
N ALA A 81 -8.92 -12.93 6.99
CA ALA A 81 -7.78 -13.66 6.47
C ALA A 81 -7.20 -14.65 7.50
N LYS A 82 -6.82 -15.83 7.06
CA LYS A 82 -6.26 -16.91 7.90
C LYS A 82 -4.75 -17.03 7.77
N GLY A 83 -4.17 -16.50 6.69
CA GLY A 83 -2.74 -16.51 6.41
C GLY A 83 -1.95 -15.65 7.38
N LYS A 84 -0.73 -16.08 7.65
CA LYS A 84 0.22 -15.30 8.45
C LYS A 84 0.73 -14.07 7.68
N TRP A 85 0.92 -14.23 6.37
CA TRP A 85 1.37 -13.19 5.48
C TRP A 85 0.22 -12.67 4.62
N ILE A 86 0.14 -11.37 4.49
CA ILE A 86 -0.88 -10.67 3.72
C ILE A 86 -0.24 -10.08 2.47
N LEU A 87 -0.93 -10.21 1.34
CA LEU A 87 -0.61 -9.55 0.09
C LEU A 87 -1.86 -8.82 -0.40
N PRO A 88 -1.97 -7.49 -0.29
CA PRO A 88 -2.98 -6.74 -1.01
C PRO A 88 -2.70 -6.79 -2.51
N LEU A 89 -3.75 -6.86 -3.32
CA LEU A 89 -3.67 -6.80 -4.78
C LEU A 89 -4.89 -6.07 -5.29
N ASP A 90 -4.71 -4.92 -5.90
CA ASP A 90 -5.81 -4.15 -6.45
C ASP A 90 -6.43 -4.89 -7.64
N SER A 91 -7.76 -4.85 -7.76
CA SER A 91 -8.54 -5.69 -8.68
C SER A 91 -8.29 -5.41 -10.17
N ASP A 92 -7.59 -4.34 -10.49
CA ASP A 92 -7.18 -3.97 -11.85
C ASP A 92 -5.70 -4.27 -12.16
N ASP A 93 -4.96 -4.78 -11.17
CA ASP A 93 -3.55 -5.16 -11.31
C ASP A 93 -3.36 -6.67 -11.40
N LYS A 94 -2.13 -7.12 -11.63
CA LYS A 94 -1.76 -8.53 -11.64
C LYS A 94 -0.37 -8.80 -11.08
N ILE A 95 -0.13 -10.05 -10.69
CA ILE A 95 1.14 -10.50 -10.15
C ILE A 95 1.80 -11.57 -11.03
N GLY A 96 3.13 -11.57 -11.06
CA GLY A 96 3.92 -12.60 -11.75
C GLY A 96 3.79 -13.96 -11.07
N ASN A 97 3.77 -15.03 -11.85
CA ASN A 97 3.43 -16.39 -11.40
C ASN A 97 4.36 -16.99 -10.32
N GLN A 98 5.56 -16.45 -10.12
CA GLN A 98 6.51 -16.89 -9.09
C GLN A 98 6.58 -15.94 -7.89
N TYR A 99 5.75 -14.88 -7.85
CA TYR A 99 5.87 -13.84 -6.82
C TYR A 99 5.66 -14.41 -5.41
N LEU A 100 4.62 -15.24 -5.22
CA LEU A 100 4.35 -15.89 -3.94
C LEU A 100 5.47 -16.86 -3.54
N GLU A 101 5.96 -17.65 -4.50
CA GLU A 101 7.00 -18.64 -4.25
C GLU A 101 8.31 -17.99 -3.80
N LEU A 102 8.80 -17.00 -4.55
CA LEU A 102 10.04 -16.29 -4.22
C LEU A 102 9.95 -15.54 -2.89
N ALA A 103 8.78 -14.92 -2.61
CA ALA A 103 8.56 -14.26 -1.34
C ALA A 103 8.51 -15.25 -0.16
N SER A 104 7.85 -16.40 -0.33
CA SER A 104 7.71 -17.41 0.73
C SER A 104 9.05 -17.95 1.22
N GLN A 105 10.06 -18.05 0.33
CA GLN A 105 11.43 -18.44 0.67
C GLN A 105 12.10 -17.44 1.63
N LYS A 106 11.57 -16.20 1.73
CA LYS A 106 12.11 -15.10 2.54
C LYS A 106 11.35 -14.84 3.84
N PHE A 107 10.24 -15.53 4.07
CA PHE A 107 9.35 -15.27 5.22
C PHE A 107 10.00 -15.51 6.59
N ASN A 108 11.04 -16.33 6.65
CA ASN A 108 11.77 -16.63 7.88
C ASN A 108 13.10 -15.84 8.04
N ASP A 109 13.44 -14.97 7.08
CA ASP A 109 14.70 -14.21 7.10
C ASP A 109 14.61 -12.91 7.93
N GLY A 110 13.48 -12.69 8.63
CA GLY A 110 13.27 -11.56 9.54
C GLY A 110 12.88 -10.24 8.86
N TYR A 111 12.40 -10.30 7.61
CA TYR A 111 11.86 -9.12 6.93
C TYR A 111 10.47 -8.75 7.48
N THR A 112 10.24 -7.44 7.61
CA THR A 112 8.92 -6.88 7.94
C THR A 112 8.08 -6.69 6.69
N VAL A 113 8.70 -6.20 5.61
CA VAL A 113 8.05 -6.02 4.31
C VAL A 113 8.89 -6.67 3.21
N ILE A 114 8.23 -7.40 2.31
CA ILE A 114 8.86 -7.99 1.12
C ILE A 114 8.06 -7.54 -0.09
N TYR A 115 8.74 -6.93 -1.06
CA TYR A 115 8.15 -6.52 -2.33
C TYR A 115 9.10 -6.86 -3.49
N CYS A 116 8.77 -6.50 -4.70
CA CYS A 116 9.53 -6.88 -5.89
C CYS A 116 9.71 -5.69 -6.83
N LYS A 117 10.36 -5.91 -7.97
CA LYS A 117 10.34 -4.99 -9.10
C LYS A 117 8.95 -5.00 -9.73
N ALA A 118 8.58 -3.87 -10.34
CA ALA A 118 7.28 -3.69 -10.97
C ALA A 118 7.40 -3.16 -12.39
N GLU A 119 6.37 -3.42 -13.20
CA GLU A 119 6.19 -2.86 -14.53
C GLU A 119 4.80 -2.25 -14.67
N PHE A 120 4.70 -1.22 -15.48
CA PHE A 120 3.42 -0.74 -15.99
C PHE A 120 2.97 -1.62 -17.15
N PHE A 121 1.66 -1.82 -17.28
CA PHE A 121 1.10 -2.55 -18.40
C PHE A 121 -0.21 -1.94 -18.89
N ASP A 122 -0.76 -2.45 -19.99
CA ASP A 122 -1.91 -1.96 -20.73
C ASP A 122 -1.56 -0.73 -21.59
N LYS A 123 -1.97 0.48 -21.26
CA LYS A 123 -1.73 1.70 -22.08
C LYS A 123 -0.26 2.05 -22.23
N VAL A 124 0.56 1.73 -21.26
CA VAL A 124 2.03 1.89 -21.29
C VAL A 124 2.68 0.64 -20.75
N ASN A 125 3.81 0.24 -21.37
CA ASN A 125 4.53 -0.97 -21.02
C ASN A 125 6.01 -0.63 -20.83
N HIS A 126 6.40 -0.37 -19.61
CA HIS A 126 7.81 -0.13 -19.25
C HIS A 126 8.04 -0.39 -17.75
N PRO A 127 9.30 -0.64 -17.34
CA PRO A 127 9.62 -0.83 -15.93
C PRO A 127 9.18 0.36 -15.07
N TRP A 128 8.55 0.07 -13.92
CA TRP A 128 8.31 1.05 -12.88
C TRP A 128 9.55 1.18 -12.01
N LYS A 129 10.36 2.20 -12.30
CA LYS A 129 11.59 2.45 -11.55
C LYS A 129 11.29 3.09 -10.21
N LEU A 130 11.21 2.26 -9.18
CA LEU A 130 11.13 2.72 -7.79
C LEU A 130 12.54 3.04 -7.27
N PRO A 131 12.70 4.09 -6.44
CA PRO A 131 13.96 4.31 -5.73
C PRO A 131 14.30 3.13 -4.80
N THR A 132 15.60 2.92 -4.56
CA THR A 132 16.02 1.94 -3.55
C THR A 132 15.48 2.34 -2.18
N TYR A 133 14.91 1.36 -1.47
CA TYR A 133 14.37 1.59 -0.14
C TYR A 133 15.46 2.10 0.82
N GLN A 134 15.15 3.21 1.47
CA GLN A 134 15.84 3.77 2.63
C GLN A 134 14.77 4.35 3.55
N TYR A 135 14.86 4.08 4.85
CA TYR A 135 13.83 4.54 5.78
C TYR A 135 13.65 6.07 5.78
N GLN A 136 14.75 6.82 5.74
CA GLN A 136 14.72 8.30 5.67
C GLN A 136 14.04 8.80 4.39
N HIS A 137 14.22 8.09 3.28
CA HIS A 137 13.53 8.42 2.02
C HIS A 137 12.04 8.07 2.10
N LEU A 138 11.69 6.93 2.75
CA LEU A 138 10.28 6.57 2.99
C LEU A 138 9.52 7.64 3.77
N LEU A 139 10.18 8.40 4.66
CA LEU A 139 9.55 9.49 5.40
C LEU A 139 9.02 10.62 4.48
N VAL A 140 9.57 10.78 3.29
CA VAL A 140 9.23 11.89 2.38
C VAL A 140 8.54 11.45 1.10
N GLU A 141 8.66 10.17 0.73
CA GLU A 141 8.10 9.62 -0.51
C GLU A 141 7.71 8.15 -0.33
N ASN A 142 6.61 7.73 -0.96
CA ASN A 142 6.23 6.31 -0.99
C ASN A 142 7.18 5.53 -1.91
N LEU A 143 7.92 4.58 -1.34
CA LEU A 143 8.90 3.75 -2.04
C LEU A 143 8.43 2.32 -2.28
N ILE A 144 7.27 1.95 -1.71
CA ILE A 144 6.74 0.60 -1.71
C ILE A 144 5.29 0.65 -2.17
N PHE A 145 4.97 0.02 -3.28
CA PHE A 145 3.57 -0.08 -3.74
C PHE A 145 2.72 -0.96 -2.82
N CYS A 146 1.40 -0.88 -2.96
CA CYS A 146 0.45 -1.59 -2.07
C CYS A 146 0.62 -3.11 -2.08
N SER A 147 0.97 -3.72 -3.23
CA SER A 147 1.09 -5.17 -3.40
C SER A 147 2.41 -5.73 -2.88
N ALA A 148 2.72 -5.43 -1.62
CA ALA A 148 3.87 -5.95 -0.88
C ALA A 148 3.41 -6.84 0.28
N PHE A 149 4.23 -7.85 0.63
CA PHE A 149 3.94 -8.77 1.73
C PHE A 149 4.30 -8.14 3.07
N PHE A 150 3.40 -8.33 4.03
CA PHE A 150 3.60 -8.00 5.44
C PHE A 150 2.88 -9.04 6.33
N LYS A 151 3.21 -9.10 7.61
CA LYS A 151 2.55 -10.02 8.53
C LYS A 151 1.20 -9.46 8.98
N LYS A 152 0.17 -10.32 9.07
CA LYS A 152 -1.13 -9.95 9.64
C LYS A 152 -1.01 -9.37 11.05
N GLU A 153 -0.01 -9.82 11.81
CA GLU A 153 0.26 -9.31 13.16
C GLU A 153 0.67 -7.82 13.13
N ASP A 154 1.52 -7.41 12.18
CA ASP A 154 1.94 -6.01 12.04
C ASP A 154 0.74 -5.10 11.74
N TRP A 155 -0.18 -5.58 10.88
CA TRP A 155 -1.44 -4.89 10.61
C TRP A 155 -2.30 -4.73 11.87
N LYS A 156 -2.40 -5.77 12.71
CA LYS A 156 -3.14 -5.71 13.99
C LYS A 156 -2.56 -4.69 14.95
N ILE A 157 -1.22 -4.65 15.08
CA ILE A 157 -0.52 -3.74 16.01
C ILE A 157 -0.83 -2.27 15.69
N VAL A 158 -0.97 -1.92 14.40
CA VAL A 158 -1.21 -0.54 13.96
C VAL A 158 -2.70 -0.23 13.73
N ASN A 159 -3.61 -1.15 14.05
CA ASN A 159 -5.06 -1.07 13.82
C ASN A 159 -5.44 -0.92 12.32
N GLY A 160 -4.63 -1.52 11.44
CA GLY A 160 -4.93 -1.60 10.02
C GLY A 160 -4.62 -0.36 9.19
N TYR A 161 -5.20 -0.35 7.98
CA TYR A 161 -5.18 0.80 7.09
C TYR A 161 -6.07 1.92 7.61
N ASP A 162 -5.63 3.16 7.49
CA ASP A 162 -6.39 4.32 7.94
C ASP A 162 -7.52 4.67 6.96
N ILE A 163 -8.76 4.56 7.42
CA ILE A 163 -9.96 4.81 6.61
C ILE A 163 -10.20 6.29 6.30
N HIS A 164 -9.49 7.21 6.96
CA HIS A 164 -9.60 8.65 6.69
C HIS A 164 -8.79 9.09 5.46
N LEU A 165 -7.91 8.23 4.94
CA LEU A 165 -7.12 8.49 3.73
C LEU A 165 -7.94 8.14 2.47
N ILE A 166 -9.04 8.86 2.27
CA ILE A 166 -9.97 8.66 1.15
C ILE A 166 -9.44 9.12 -0.21
N TYR A 167 -8.33 9.87 -0.22
CA TYR A 167 -7.70 10.40 -1.42
C TYR A 167 -6.33 9.73 -1.69
N GLY A 168 -6.25 8.41 -1.50
CA GLY A 168 -5.02 7.64 -1.74
C GLY A 168 -3.92 7.87 -0.70
N LYS A 169 -2.78 7.20 -0.92
CA LYS A 169 -1.59 7.18 -0.04
C LYS A 169 -1.81 6.41 1.28
N GLU A 170 -2.86 5.61 1.35
CA GLU A 170 -3.16 4.72 2.46
C GLU A 170 -2.09 3.64 2.65
N ASP A 171 -1.47 3.21 1.56
CA ASP A 171 -0.34 2.28 1.55
C ASP A 171 0.91 2.93 2.16
N TRP A 172 1.22 4.17 1.77
CA TRP A 172 2.33 4.92 2.36
C TRP A 172 2.15 5.15 3.85
N ASP A 173 0.97 5.59 4.29
CA ASP A 173 0.63 5.71 5.71
C ASP A 173 0.82 4.39 6.46
N PHE A 174 0.38 3.29 5.84
CA PHE A 174 0.52 1.96 6.42
C PHE A 174 1.99 1.55 6.55
N TRP A 175 2.81 1.77 5.51
CA TRP A 175 4.25 1.51 5.58
C TRP A 175 4.93 2.35 6.67
N LEU A 176 4.57 3.63 6.76
CA LEU A 176 5.05 4.49 7.83
C LEU A 176 4.59 4.01 9.21
N SER A 177 3.44 3.35 9.32
CA SER A 177 2.94 2.84 10.60
C SER A 177 3.71 1.62 11.08
N ILE A 178 4.02 0.65 10.19
CA ILE A 178 4.66 -0.62 10.57
C ILE A 178 6.20 -0.60 10.48
N LEU A 179 6.78 0.38 9.80
CA LEU A 179 8.23 0.47 9.61
C LEU A 179 8.84 1.56 10.48
N ASP A 180 10.02 1.27 11.02
CA ASP A 180 10.95 2.22 11.63
C ASP A 180 12.36 2.00 11.05
N GLY A 181 13.34 2.75 11.51
CA GLY A 181 14.72 2.64 10.97
C GLY A 181 15.42 1.30 11.22
N ASN A 182 14.85 0.40 12.02
CA ASN A 182 15.42 -0.89 12.40
C ASN A 182 14.80 -2.06 11.61
N ASN A 183 13.68 -1.86 10.94
CA ASN A 183 13.01 -2.92 10.18
C ASN A 183 13.76 -3.29 8.92
N LYS A 184 13.78 -4.59 8.62
CA LYS A 184 14.32 -5.10 7.36
C LYS A 184 13.24 -5.08 6.28
N VAL A 185 13.54 -4.47 5.16
CA VAL A 185 12.68 -4.43 3.97
C VAL A 185 13.45 -5.04 2.80
N LEU A 186 12.81 -5.92 2.05
CA LEU A 186 13.40 -6.58 0.88
C LEU A 186 12.66 -6.18 -0.39
N CYS A 187 13.39 -5.63 -1.35
CA CYS A 187 12.97 -5.58 -2.75
C CYS A 187 13.62 -6.76 -3.50
N MET A 188 12.82 -7.74 -3.90
CA MET A 188 13.31 -8.90 -4.64
C MET A 188 13.70 -8.49 -6.07
N ASP A 189 14.77 -9.09 -6.58
CA ASP A 189 15.21 -8.93 -7.97
C ASP A 189 14.37 -9.78 -8.93
N TYR A 190 13.08 -9.49 -8.97
CA TYR A 190 12.07 -10.16 -9.78
C TYR A 190 10.97 -9.19 -10.16
N VAL A 191 10.56 -9.15 -11.43
CA VAL A 191 9.38 -8.39 -11.86
C VAL A 191 8.15 -9.22 -11.52
N GLY A 192 7.56 -8.91 -10.37
CA GLY A 192 6.45 -9.67 -9.80
C GLY A 192 5.15 -8.88 -9.64
N PHE A 193 5.16 -7.59 -9.91
CA PHE A 193 3.97 -6.74 -9.87
C PHE A 193 3.80 -5.99 -11.17
N PHE A 194 2.57 -6.02 -11.71
CA PHE A 194 2.18 -5.34 -12.93
C PHE A 194 1.06 -4.37 -12.61
N TYR A 195 1.36 -3.08 -12.68
CA TYR A 195 0.44 -1.98 -12.40
C TYR A 195 -0.23 -1.52 -13.68
N ARG A 196 -1.57 -1.59 -13.72
CA ARG A 196 -2.34 -1.18 -14.90
C ARG A 196 -2.38 0.33 -15.05
N ARG A 197 -2.05 0.80 -16.24
CA ARG A 197 -2.21 2.21 -16.61
C ARG A 197 -3.45 2.39 -17.47
N LYS A 198 -4.43 3.10 -16.93
CA LYS A 198 -5.70 3.44 -17.58
C LYS A 198 -5.72 4.91 -18.00
N GLU A 199 -6.65 5.30 -18.87
CA GLU A 199 -6.87 6.71 -19.22
C GLU A 199 -7.44 7.48 -18.02
N GLU A 200 -8.31 6.81 -17.26
CA GLU A 200 -8.89 7.33 -16.03
C GLU A 200 -8.62 6.35 -14.88
N SER A 201 -8.09 6.85 -13.80
CA SER A 201 -7.88 6.10 -12.55
C SER A 201 -8.03 7.03 -11.36
N MET A 202 -8.20 6.44 -10.17
CA MET A 202 -8.24 7.21 -8.92
C MET A 202 -6.96 8.03 -8.76
N ASP A 203 -5.79 7.45 -9.02
CA ASP A 203 -4.49 8.13 -8.93
C ASP A 203 -4.41 9.33 -9.90
N ILE A 204 -4.83 9.17 -11.15
CA ILE A 204 -4.86 10.27 -12.14
C ILE A 204 -5.81 11.38 -11.70
N SER A 205 -7.01 11.02 -11.21
CA SER A 205 -8.00 11.99 -10.73
C SER A 205 -7.49 12.78 -9.52
N ILE A 206 -6.88 12.09 -8.55
CA ILE A 206 -6.33 12.71 -7.35
C ILE A 206 -5.14 13.60 -7.70
N ASN A 207 -4.24 13.16 -8.58
CA ASN A 207 -3.07 13.93 -8.99
C ASN A 207 -3.41 15.21 -9.75
N LYS A 208 -4.62 15.34 -10.30
CA LYS A 208 -5.13 16.60 -10.89
C LYS A 208 -5.65 17.59 -9.84
N ASP A 209 -5.95 17.15 -8.61
CA ASP A 209 -6.52 17.97 -7.55
C ASP A 209 -5.52 18.20 -6.41
N LYS A 210 -4.90 19.37 -6.40
CA LYS A 210 -3.91 19.75 -5.38
C LYS A 210 -4.47 19.71 -3.95
N ASN A 211 -5.77 19.98 -3.76
CA ASN A 211 -6.36 19.99 -2.43
C ASN A 211 -6.44 18.55 -1.86
N LYS A 212 -6.79 17.58 -2.71
CA LYS A 212 -6.82 16.17 -2.34
C LYS A 212 -5.41 15.66 -1.98
N ILE A 213 -4.42 15.99 -2.82
CA ILE A 213 -3.01 15.65 -2.54
C ILE A 213 -2.57 16.23 -1.20
N ASN A 214 -2.78 17.53 -1.02
CA ASN A 214 -2.37 18.24 0.21
C ASN A 214 -3.09 17.69 1.44
N PHE A 215 -4.37 17.31 1.32
CA PHE A 215 -5.10 16.67 2.40
C PHE A 215 -4.38 15.41 2.87
N SER A 216 -4.11 14.45 1.96
CA SER A 216 -3.44 13.19 2.30
C SER A 216 -2.03 13.41 2.86
N LEU A 217 -1.24 14.29 2.23
CA LEU A 217 0.11 14.60 2.71
C LEU A 217 0.11 15.21 4.11
N ASN A 218 -0.73 16.22 4.36
CA ASN A 218 -0.83 16.87 5.66
C ASN A 218 -1.30 15.91 6.74
N TYR A 219 -2.25 15.04 6.39
CA TYR A 219 -2.74 14.02 7.31
C TYR A 219 -1.61 13.07 7.72
N ILE A 220 -0.88 12.52 6.75
CA ILE A 220 0.24 11.60 6.98
C ILE A 220 1.33 12.26 7.82
N TYR A 221 1.78 13.46 7.46
CA TYR A 221 2.83 14.17 8.21
C TYR A 221 2.42 14.48 9.64
N LYS A 222 1.16 14.87 9.88
CA LYS A 222 0.65 15.10 11.24
C LYS A 222 0.62 13.80 12.05
N LYS A 223 0.11 12.72 11.46
CA LYS A 223 0.01 11.40 12.11
C LYS A 223 1.39 10.85 12.50
N HIS A 224 2.37 10.98 11.62
CA HIS A 224 3.72 10.43 11.81
C HIS A 224 4.75 11.46 12.29
N LEU A 225 4.33 12.61 12.78
CA LEU A 225 5.22 13.72 13.15
C LEU A 225 6.40 13.30 14.02
N LYS A 226 6.18 12.39 14.98
CA LYS A 226 7.23 11.88 15.87
C LYS A 226 8.38 11.17 15.13
N LYS A 227 8.14 10.62 13.93
CA LYS A 227 9.16 9.93 13.14
C LYS A 227 10.13 10.89 12.45
N TYR A 228 9.74 12.16 12.31
CA TYR A 228 10.55 13.24 11.72
C TYR A 228 11.40 13.99 12.76
N LEU A 229 11.23 13.67 14.05
CA LEU A 229 11.93 14.35 15.11
C LEU A 229 13.19 13.59 15.51
N PRO A 230 14.30 14.27 15.79
CA PRO A 230 15.50 13.65 16.35
C PRO A 230 15.20 12.94 17.67
N LYS A 231 15.70 11.71 17.84
CA LYS A 231 15.47 10.89 19.03
C LYS A 231 16.19 11.44 20.28
N ASP A 232 17.22 12.28 20.10
CA ASP A 232 18.17 12.68 21.16
C ASP A 232 17.89 14.07 21.75
N LYS A 233 16.79 14.72 21.38
CA LYS A 233 16.42 16.04 21.90
C LYS A 233 15.50 15.95 23.10
N ASN A 234 15.70 16.86 24.07
CA ASN A 234 14.83 16.96 25.24
C ASN A 234 13.38 17.37 24.83
N ALA A 235 12.41 17.18 25.74
CA ALA A 235 10.99 17.41 25.44
C ALA A 235 10.68 18.84 24.98
N ILE A 236 11.44 19.85 25.46
CA ILE A 236 11.25 21.26 25.10
C ILE A 236 11.74 21.51 23.67
N GLU A 237 12.92 21.00 23.31
CA GLU A 237 13.47 21.13 21.96
C GLU A 237 12.59 20.38 20.94
N ASN A 238 12.08 19.20 21.32
CA ASN A 238 11.14 18.45 20.50
C ASN A 238 9.84 19.23 20.28
N PHE A 239 9.30 19.87 21.34
CA PHE A 239 8.10 20.69 21.24
C PHE A 239 8.34 21.93 20.34
N GLN A 240 9.44 22.63 20.54
CA GLN A 240 9.81 23.79 19.70
C GLN A 240 10.00 23.38 18.23
N GLN A 241 10.60 22.23 17.99
CA GLN A 241 10.76 21.73 16.63
C GLN A 241 9.43 21.29 16.00
N GLN A 242 8.50 20.71 16.80
CA GLN A 242 7.14 20.40 16.36
C GLN A 242 6.37 21.66 15.95
N GLU A 243 6.43 22.71 16.78
CA GLU A 243 5.79 24.00 16.50
C GLU A 243 6.38 24.65 15.24
N ASN A 244 7.71 24.63 15.07
CA ASN A 244 8.37 25.13 13.88
C ASN A 244 8.01 24.34 12.62
N LEU A 245 7.95 23.00 12.69
CA LEU A 245 7.53 22.16 11.57
C LEU A 245 6.06 22.38 11.21
N LYS A 246 5.20 22.54 12.20
CA LYS A 246 3.79 22.85 12.01
C LYS A 246 3.62 24.21 11.34
N ASN A 247 4.27 25.23 11.85
CA ASN A 247 4.23 26.59 11.30
C ASN A 247 4.79 26.61 9.86
N ASN A 248 5.87 25.87 9.59
CA ASN A 248 6.42 25.73 8.27
C ASN A 248 5.47 24.97 7.33
N LEU A 249 4.85 23.89 7.78
CA LEU A 249 3.82 23.16 7.03
C LEU A 249 2.64 24.08 6.69
N ASP A 250 2.15 24.86 7.65
CA ASP A 250 1.05 25.79 7.45
C ASP A 250 1.45 26.93 6.51
N PHE A 251 2.66 27.50 6.63
CA PHE A 251 3.22 28.47 5.69
C PHE A 251 3.36 27.92 4.27
N TYR A 252 3.80 26.65 4.14
CA TYR A 252 3.94 26.00 2.84
C TYR A 252 2.60 25.59 2.23
N ASN A 253 1.61 25.25 3.03
CA ASN A 253 0.24 25.02 2.56
C ASN A 253 -0.37 26.25 1.89
N GLU A 254 0.03 27.45 2.31
CA GLU A 254 -0.44 28.69 1.70
C GLU A 254 0.29 29.05 0.38
N LYS A 255 1.48 28.54 0.14
CA LYS A 255 2.35 29.01 -0.98
C LYS A 255 2.72 27.98 -2.05
N VAL A 256 2.22 26.74 -2.05
CA VAL A 256 3.02 25.65 -2.53
C VAL A 256 2.94 25.12 -3.92
N ASN A 257 4.13 24.75 -4.35
CA ASN A 257 4.51 23.82 -5.41
C ASN A 257 5.02 22.48 -4.80
N LYS A 258 4.43 21.33 -5.20
CA LYS A 258 4.66 19.97 -4.67
C LYS A 258 6.14 19.59 -4.52
N ASN A 259 6.98 20.01 -5.48
CA ASN A 259 8.42 19.73 -5.49
C ASN A 259 9.19 20.45 -4.38
N PHE A 260 8.66 21.52 -3.85
CA PHE A 260 9.35 22.36 -2.87
C PHE A 260 9.22 21.80 -1.45
N ILE A 261 8.05 21.25 -1.07
CA ILE A 261 7.86 20.61 0.25
C ILE A 261 8.78 19.40 0.39
N THR A 262 8.80 18.54 -0.63
CA THR A 262 9.65 17.34 -0.63
C THR A 262 11.13 17.71 -0.50
N GLN A 263 11.58 18.76 -1.19
CA GLN A 263 12.97 19.24 -1.10
C GLN A 263 13.31 19.87 0.26
N VAL A 264 12.38 20.58 0.88
CA VAL A 264 12.61 21.22 2.18
C VAL A 264 12.61 20.19 3.30
N LEU A 265 11.69 19.23 3.30
CA LEU A 265 11.68 18.12 4.26
C LEU A 265 12.93 17.26 4.12
N PHE A 266 13.36 16.96 2.90
CA PHE A 266 14.61 16.23 2.67
C PHE A 266 15.83 16.99 3.18
N LYS A 267 15.91 18.30 2.95
CA LYS A 267 16.98 19.15 3.50
C LYS A 267 16.95 19.28 5.03
N LEU A 268 15.76 19.28 5.64
CA LEU A 268 15.62 19.29 7.09
C LEU A 268 16.06 17.96 7.71
N ILE A 269 15.67 16.85 7.10
CA ILE A 269 16.05 15.50 7.54
C ILE A 269 17.57 15.28 7.37
N THR A 270 18.15 15.67 6.23
CA THR A 270 19.59 15.48 5.96
C THR A 270 20.51 16.44 6.72
N LYS A 271 20.00 17.56 7.27
CA LYS A 271 20.78 18.44 8.18
C LYS A 271 20.75 17.99 9.62
N LEU A 272 19.87 17.07 9.99
CA LEU A 272 19.67 16.56 11.33
C LEU A 272 20.29 15.15 11.52
N SER A 273 20.79 14.55 10.44
CA SER A 273 21.64 13.35 10.41
C SER A 273 23.11 13.74 10.36
#